data_2c0b9e86b2e3ebcc1476c36d8405d06d
#
_entry.id   2c0b9e86b2e3ebcc1476c36d8405d06d
#
_cell.length_a   1.000
_cell.length_b   1.000
_cell.length_c   1.000
_cell.angle_alpha   90.00
_cell.angle_beta   90.00
_cell.angle_gamma   90.00
#
_symmetry.space_group_name_H-M   'P 1'
#
loop_
_entity.id
_entity.type
_entity.pdbx_description
1 polymer ?
#
loop_
_entity_poly.entity_id
_entity_poly.type
_entity_poly.pdbx_seq_one_letter_code
_entity_poly.pdbx_strand_id
1 'polypeptide(L)'
;MKTLIKNGRVITATDDYRADILIENEKVSVIGAKLEMEADRVVDASGKLVIPGGIDPHTHMELPFGGTQSSDDFLTGTRAAAHGGTTAIIDFAVQYKGESLIQGIDNWHKKAEGKTAIDYGFHLITTELEDSQVEELHTAMDEGVTSFKMFMAYPGVFLVDDATIFRAMSAAGERGGLICMHAENGIVINEIIKHALAKGHTAPKYHALTRPTVAEAEGVHRAIAIAEMAESPVYIVHLSCADALNQVRQARDRGIPAFAETCPQYLFLSLDDYDEPGFNGAKYVMTPPLREKSNQAELWKGLKMDDLQVISTDHCPFCMKEQKELGRDDFTKIPNGAPGVENRVPLIYNGGVVENRISLNRFVELTSTAAAKMFGLFPKKGTIAVASDADIVIFDPEKEQTLSVKSSHMNVDYNTYEGKKIKGVVEIVLSRGRVVIENGEYKGKPGDGQFLKRGTCVSM
;
A
#
# COMPACT_ATOMS: atom_id res chain seq x y z
N MET A 1 -21.09 -16.64 -16.08
CA MET A 1 -21.45 -17.16 -14.74
C MET A 1 -22.14 -16.06 -13.96
N LYS A 2 -23.28 -16.39 -13.35
CA LYS A 2 -24.02 -15.47 -12.46
C LYS A 2 -23.80 -15.88 -11.01
N THR A 3 -23.47 -14.92 -10.17
CA THR A 3 -23.34 -15.14 -8.72
C THR A 3 -24.32 -14.21 -7.99
N LEU A 4 -25.11 -14.75 -7.06
CA LEU A 4 -26.03 -14.00 -6.21
C LEU A 4 -25.53 -14.02 -4.77
N ILE A 5 -25.14 -12.87 -4.24
CA ILE A 5 -24.81 -12.70 -2.82
C ILE A 5 -26.08 -12.26 -2.10
N LYS A 6 -26.47 -12.96 -1.05
CA LYS A 6 -27.73 -12.72 -0.31
C LYS A 6 -27.50 -12.31 1.13
N ASN A 7 -28.44 -11.56 1.68
CA ASN A 7 -28.57 -11.22 3.10
C ASN A 7 -27.41 -10.43 3.71
N GLY A 8 -26.48 -9.89 2.89
CA GLY A 8 -25.31 -9.20 3.37
C GLY A 8 -25.59 -7.80 3.89
N ARG A 9 -24.75 -7.31 4.82
CA ARG A 9 -24.67 -5.91 5.16
C ARG A 9 -23.62 -5.26 4.25
N VAL A 10 -24.06 -4.50 3.27
CA VAL A 10 -23.21 -3.83 2.28
C VAL A 10 -22.66 -2.55 2.87
N ILE A 11 -21.35 -2.40 2.89
CA ILE A 11 -20.65 -1.20 3.36
C ILE A 11 -19.82 -0.64 2.21
N THR A 12 -20.08 0.60 1.85
CA THR A 12 -19.23 1.40 0.97
C THR A 12 -18.59 2.55 1.76
N ALA A 13 -17.82 3.41 1.13
CA ALA A 13 -17.29 4.60 1.79
C ALA A 13 -18.39 5.57 2.29
N THR A 14 -19.59 5.49 1.69
CA THR A 14 -20.72 6.42 1.98
C THR A 14 -21.96 5.73 2.52
N ASP A 15 -22.16 4.45 2.21
CA ASP A 15 -23.41 3.76 2.48
C ASP A 15 -23.22 2.55 3.41
N ASP A 16 -24.29 2.25 4.17
CA ASP A 16 -24.38 1.11 5.08
C ASP A 16 -25.82 0.60 5.06
N TYR A 17 -26.08 -0.51 4.36
CA TYR A 17 -27.42 -1.05 4.15
C TYR A 17 -27.43 -2.56 3.95
N ARG A 18 -28.58 -3.20 4.09
CA ARG A 18 -28.77 -4.62 3.75
C ARG A 18 -29.31 -4.77 2.35
N ALA A 19 -28.63 -5.60 1.54
CA ALA A 19 -29.07 -5.90 0.19
C ALA A 19 -28.55 -7.25 -0.30
N ASP A 20 -29.18 -7.77 -1.35
CA ASP A 20 -28.65 -8.81 -2.20
C ASP A 20 -27.95 -8.16 -3.41
N ILE A 21 -26.94 -8.84 -3.93
CA ILE A 21 -26.13 -8.36 -5.07
C ILE A 21 -26.08 -9.47 -6.12
N LEU A 22 -26.54 -9.15 -7.33
CA LEU A 22 -26.32 -10.02 -8.50
C LEU A 22 -25.09 -9.56 -9.27
N ILE A 23 -24.22 -10.54 -9.56
CA ILE A 23 -23.00 -10.36 -10.35
C ILE A 23 -23.19 -11.10 -11.65
N GLU A 24 -22.94 -10.43 -12.79
CA GLU A 24 -22.95 -10.99 -14.11
C GLU A 24 -21.77 -10.45 -14.92
N ASN A 25 -21.09 -11.33 -15.66
CA ASN A 25 -19.99 -10.92 -16.56
C ASN A 25 -18.97 -9.98 -15.90
N GLU A 26 -18.43 -10.38 -14.77
CA GLU A 26 -17.42 -9.65 -14.00
C GLU A 26 -17.89 -8.36 -13.32
N LYS A 27 -19.17 -7.99 -13.44
CA LYS A 27 -19.73 -6.73 -12.96
C LYS A 27 -20.85 -6.94 -11.93
N VAL A 28 -21.00 -5.96 -11.06
CA VAL A 28 -22.22 -5.82 -10.27
C VAL A 28 -23.35 -5.42 -11.21
N SER A 29 -24.36 -6.28 -11.36
CA SER A 29 -25.48 -6.08 -12.30
C SER A 29 -26.70 -5.46 -11.62
N VAL A 30 -27.09 -6.01 -10.45
CA VAL A 30 -28.25 -5.55 -9.72
C VAL A 30 -27.95 -5.52 -8.21
N ILE A 31 -28.43 -4.50 -7.53
CA ILE A 31 -28.44 -4.41 -6.06
C ILE A 31 -29.90 -4.19 -5.64
N GLY A 32 -30.42 -5.01 -4.71
CA GLY A 32 -31.79 -4.92 -4.26
C GLY A 32 -32.01 -5.52 -2.88
N ALA A 33 -33.08 -5.10 -2.20
CA ALA A 33 -33.37 -5.55 -0.83
C ALA A 33 -33.65 -7.05 -0.73
N LYS A 34 -34.22 -7.65 -1.77
CA LYS A 34 -34.46 -9.09 -1.90
C LYS A 34 -34.54 -9.43 -3.38
N LEU A 35 -33.58 -10.23 -3.84
CA LEU A 35 -33.54 -10.66 -5.22
C LEU A 35 -33.95 -12.14 -5.33
N GLU A 36 -34.97 -12.39 -6.13
CA GLU A 36 -35.43 -13.75 -6.50
C GLU A 36 -35.03 -14.02 -7.95
N MET A 37 -33.74 -14.21 -8.16
CA MET A 37 -33.17 -14.40 -9.50
C MET A 37 -32.37 -15.70 -9.54
N GLU A 38 -32.42 -16.38 -10.69
CA GLU A 38 -31.61 -17.56 -10.94
C GLU A 38 -30.13 -17.18 -11.05
N ALA A 39 -29.28 -17.94 -10.40
CA ALA A 39 -27.83 -17.78 -10.42
C ALA A 39 -27.13 -19.14 -10.45
N ASP A 40 -25.98 -19.22 -11.08
CA ASP A 40 -25.15 -20.42 -11.11
C ASP A 40 -24.56 -20.71 -9.72
N ARG A 41 -24.40 -19.65 -8.90
CA ARG A 41 -23.88 -19.69 -7.53
C ARG A 41 -24.65 -18.74 -6.63
N VAL A 42 -24.98 -19.21 -5.44
CA VAL A 42 -25.56 -18.39 -4.37
C VAL A 42 -24.59 -18.39 -3.17
N VAL A 43 -24.29 -17.19 -2.67
CA VAL A 43 -23.47 -16.96 -1.47
C VAL A 43 -24.36 -16.36 -0.40
N ASP A 44 -24.54 -17.05 0.73
CA ASP A 44 -25.26 -16.48 1.88
C ASP A 44 -24.28 -15.69 2.77
N ALA A 45 -24.46 -14.37 2.80
CA ALA A 45 -23.69 -13.42 3.61
C ALA A 45 -24.43 -13.00 4.89
N SER A 46 -25.33 -13.84 5.41
CA SER A 46 -26.05 -13.57 6.66
C SER A 46 -25.07 -13.32 7.82
N GLY A 47 -25.22 -12.19 8.50
CA GLY A 47 -24.34 -11.79 9.60
C GLY A 47 -22.95 -11.27 9.18
N LYS A 48 -22.67 -11.20 7.88
CA LYS A 48 -21.39 -10.76 7.34
C LYS A 48 -21.46 -9.33 6.78
N LEU A 49 -20.31 -8.70 6.71
CA LEU A 49 -20.10 -7.48 5.92
C LEU A 49 -19.77 -7.87 4.49
N VAL A 50 -20.35 -7.13 3.55
CA VAL A 50 -20.06 -7.21 2.13
C VAL A 50 -19.40 -5.89 1.76
N ILE A 51 -18.10 -5.90 1.56
CA ILE A 51 -17.29 -4.71 1.32
C ILE A 51 -16.62 -4.76 -0.05
N PRO A 52 -16.28 -3.64 -0.69
CA PRO A 52 -15.47 -3.66 -1.88
C PRO A 52 -14.10 -4.25 -1.59
N GLY A 53 -13.53 -4.94 -2.55
CA GLY A 53 -12.18 -5.46 -2.46
C GLY A 53 -11.16 -4.37 -2.12
N GLY A 54 -10.23 -4.68 -1.23
CA GLY A 54 -9.16 -3.79 -0.86
C GLY A 54 -8.28 -3.43 -2.06
N ILE A 55 -7.78 -2.19 -2.09
CA ILE A 55 -6.76 -1.75 -3.05
C ILE A 55 -5.53 -1.36 -2.25
N ASP A 56 -4.41 -2.04 -2.51
CA ASP A 56 -3.14 -1.71 -1.88
C ASP A 56 -2.25 -0.97 -2.89
N PRO A 57 -2.07 0.34 -2.74
CA PRO A 57 -1.31 1.12 -3.71
C PRO A 57 0.19 1.15 -3.41
N HIS A 58 0.70 0.30 -2.51
CA HIS A 58 2.11 0.33 -2.15
C HIS A 58 2.66 -1.06 -1.87
N THR A 59 3.15 -1.71 -2.92
CA THR A 59 3.80 -3.03 -2.83
C THR A 59 5.09 -3.07 -3.66
N HIS A 60 5.99 -3.99 -3.32
CA HIS A 60 7.30 -4.17 -3.95
C HIS A 60 7.56 -5.64 -4.25
N MET A 61 6.81 -6.21 -5.20
CA MET A 61 7.00 -7.59 -5.64
C MET A 61 8.28 -7.73 -6.46
N GLU A 62 9.10 -8.73 -6.15
CA GLU A 62 10.35 -9.00 -6.87
C GLU A 62 11.30 -7.79 -6.94
N LEU A 63 11.25 -6.86 -5.95
CA LEU A 63 12.10 -5.68 -5.94
C LEU A 63 13.55 -6.05 -5.60
N PRO A 64 14.54 -5.82 -6.49
CA PRO A 64 15.95 -5.92 -6.15
C PRO A 64 16.34 -4.79 -5.21
N PHE A 65 16.75 -5.11 -3.97
CA PHE A 65 17.16 -4.13 -2.99
C PHE A 65 18.08 -4.73 -1.92
N GLY A 66 19.04 -3.95 -1.40
CA GLY A 66 19.89 -4.35 -0.29
C GLY A 66 20.79 -5.57 -0.58
N GLY A 67 21.19 -5.79 -1.85
CA GLY A 67 22.01 -6.92 -2.26
C GLY A 67 21.25 -8.24 -2.45
N THR A 68 19.94 -8.21 -2.40
CA THR A 68 19.02 -9.33 -2.58
C THR A 68 17.76 -8.89 -3.33
N GLN A 69 16.69 -9.65 -3.24
CA GLN A 69 15.39 -9.35 -3.85
C GLN A 69 14.28 -9.63 -2.85
N SER A 70 13.23 -8.80 -2.88
CA SER A 70 11.99 -9.05 -2.12
C SER A 70 11.50 -10.49 -2.37
N SER A 71 11.15 -11.20 -1.29
CA SER A 71 10.92 -12.65 -1.32
C SER A 71 9.58 -13.06 -1.94
N ASP A 72 8.58 -12.17 -1.97
CA ASP A 72 7.35 -12.40 -2.71
C ASP A 72 7.51 -12.00 -4.18
N ASP A 73 7.14 -12.91 -5.08
CA ASP A 73 6.93 -12.63 -6.49
C ASP A 73 5.48 -12.16 -6.75
N PHE A 74 5.17 -11.83 -8.02
CA PHE A 74 3.82 -11.41 -8.38
C PHE A 74 2.76 -12.48 -8.18
N LEU A 75 3.08 -13.77 -8.17
CA LEU A 75 2.13 -14.83 -7.86
C LEU A 75 1.93 -14.96 -6.35
N THR A 76 3.01 -15.12 -5.59
CA THR A 76 2.93 -15.38 -4.14
C THR A 76 2.37 -14.16 -3.41
N GLY A 77 2.84 -12.97 -3.72
CA GLY A 77 2.39 -11.73 -3.09
C GLY A 77 0.95 -11.36 -3.44
N THR A 78 0.52 -11.51 -4.70
CA THR A 78 -0.88 -11.22 -5.06
C THR A 78 -1.86 -12.27 -4.53
N ARG A 79 -1.42 -13.52 -4.37
CA ARG A 79 -2.19 -14.55 -3.68
C ARG A 79 -2.32 -14.23 -2.19
N ALA A 80 -1.24 -13.84 -1.53
CA ALA A 80 -1.26 -13.40 -0.13
C ALA A 80 -2.16 -12.16 0.05
N ALA A 81 -2.08 -11.18 -0.85
CA ALA A 81 -2.96 -10.01 -0.87
C ALA A 81 -4.45 -10.42 -0.93
N ALA A 82 -4.80 -11.39 -1.79
CA ALA A 82 -6.15 -11.90 -1.90
C ALA A 82 -6.63 -12.54 -0.59
N HIS A 83 -5.80 -13.34 0.10
CA HIS A 83 -6.13 -13.90 1.43
C HIS A 83 -6.45 -12.80 2.44
N GLY A 84 -5.80 -11.64 2.33
CA GLY A 84 -6.07 -10.46 3.14
C GLY A 84 -7.27 -9.61 2.72
N GLY A 85 -8.01 -10.00 1.67
CA GLY A 85 -9.17 -9.25 1.17
C GLY A 85 -8.82 -8.12 0.19
N THR A 86 -7.60 -8.10 -0.35
CA THR A 86 -7.17 -7.17 -1.39
C THR A 86 -7.43 -7.77 -2.77
N THR A 87 -8.01 -7.01 -3.69
CA THR A 87 -8.37 -7.45 -5.06
C THR A 87 -7.62 -6.70 -6.14
N ALA A 88 -6.87 -5.67 -5.76
CA ALA A 88 -5.96 -4.96 -6.66
C ALA A 88 -4.76 -4.43 -5.89
N ILE A 89 -3.59 -4.48 -6.52
CA ILE A 89 -2.37 -3.82 -6.04
C ILE A 89 -1.89 -2.79 -7.06
N ILE A 90 -1.14 -1.78 -6.59
CA ILE A 90 -0.35 -0.93 -7.47
C ILE A 90 1.09 -1.06 -7.02
N ASP A 91 1.88 -1.78 -7.80
CA ASP A 91 3.27 -2.12 -7.49
C ASP A 91 4.24 -1.07 -8.05
N PHE A 92 5.45 -1.00 -7.54
CA PHE A 92 6.44 -0.03 -7.96
C PHE A 92 7.42 -0.63 -8.98
N ALA A 93 7.16 -0.38 -10.27
CA ALA A 93 8.16 -0.59 -11.32
C ALA A 93 9.36 0.33 -11.10
N VAL A 94 10.55 -0.10 -11.53
CA VAL A 94 11.79 0.67 -11.34
C VAL A 94 12.43 1.01 -12.67
N GLN A 95 12.68 2.30 -12.88
CA GLN A 95 13.65 2.77 -13.86
C GLN A 95 15.03 2.72 -13.22
N TYR A 96 15.95 1.95 -13.77
CA TYR A 96 17.36 2.01 -13.37
C TYR A 96 18.06 3.16 -14.12
N LYS A 97 19.14 3.69 -13.52
CA LYS A 97 19.92 4.76 -14.15
C LYS A 97 20.43 4.36 -15.53
N GLY A 98 20.23 5.22 -16.50
CA GLY A 98 20.56 5.00 -17.90
C GLY A 98 19.50 4.24 -18.70
N GLU A 99 18.38 3.84 -18.08
CA GLU A 99 17.23 3.25 -18.79
C GLU A 99 16.18 4.31 -19.08
N SER A 100 15.38 4.08 -20.12
CA SER A 100 14.17 4.89 -20.36
C SER A 100 13.07 4.55 -19.33
N LEU A 101 12.13 5.46 -19.14
CA LEU A 101 10.97 5.23 -18.26
C LEU A 101 10.15 4.03 -18.76
N ILE A 102 9.95 3.94 -20.08
CA ILE A 102 9.20 2.84 -20.70
C ILE A 102 9.90 1.50 -20.51
N GLN A 103 11.24 1.46 -20.59
CA GLN A 103 12.00 0.23 -20.31
C GLN A 103 11.76 -0.28 -18.87
N GLY A 104 11.69 0.62 -17.89
CA GLY A 104 11.36 0.27 -16.51
C GLY A 104 9.97 -0.37 -16.38
N ILE A 105 8.96 0.19 -17.06
CA ILE A 105 7.59 -0.35 -17.09
C ILE A 105 7.56 -1.72 -17.75
N ASP A 106 8.19 -1.87 -18.92
CA ASP A 106 8.26 -3.14 -19.67
C ASP A 106 8.90 -4.26 -18.87
N ASN A 107 9.94 -3.94 -18.09
CA ASN A 107 10.61 -4.90 -17.22
C ASN A 107 9.65 -5.43 -16.14
N TRP A 108 8.77 -4.60 -15.59
CA TRP A 108 7.78 -5.01 -14.60
C TRP A 108 6.60 -5.77 -15.23
N HIS A 109 6.18 -5.40 -16.43
CA HIS A 109 5.21 -6.20 -17.18
C HIS A 109 5.68 -7.65 -17.37
N LYS A 110 6.93 -7.86 -17.75
CA LYS A 110 7.52 -9.22 -17.89
C LYS A 110 7.51 -10.02 -16.59
N LYS A 111 7.61 -9.36 -15.42
CA LYS A 111 7.52 -10.02 -14.12
C LYS A 111 6.09 -10.38 -13.76
N ALA A 112 5.11 -9.53 -14.05
CA ALA A 112 3.73 -9.63 -13.58
C ALA A 112 2.80 -10.42 -14.52
N GLU A 113 2.98 -10.27 -15.85
CA GLU A 113 2.09 -10.85 -16.85
C GLU A 113 2.01 -12.38 -16.74
N GLY A 114 0.78 -12.89 -16.72
CA GLY A 114 0.50 -14.33 -16.62
C GLY A 114 0.74 -14.95 -15.23
N LYS A 115 1.12 -14.15 -14.20
CA LYS A 115 1.39 -14.66 -12.85
C LYS A 115 0.38 -14.19 -11.80
N THR A 116 -0.09 -12.94 -11.88
CA THR A 116 -0.89 -12.32 -10.82
C THR A 116 -2.21 -13.05 -10.56
N ALA A 117 -2.56 -13.20 -9.28
CA ALA A 117 -3.82 -13.80 -8.83
C ALA A 117 -4.99 -12.80 -8.83
N ILE A 118 -4.70 -11.51 -8.64
CA ILE A 118 -5.62 -10.38 -8.62
C ILE A 118 -5.11 -9.28 -9.57
N ASP A 119 -5.94 -8.27 -9.81
CA ASP A 119 -5.61 -7.19 -10.72
C ASP A 119 -4.45 -6.33 -10.18
N TYR A 120 -3.68 -5.74 -11.09
CA TYR A 120 -2.51 -4.96 -10.75
C TYR A 120 -2.32 -3.73 -11.63
N GLY A 121 -1.68 -2.72 -11.09
CA GLY A 121 -1.20 -1.54 -11.80
C GLY A 121 0.24 -1.24 -11.40
N PHE A 122 0.83 -0.20 -11.99
CA PHE A 122 2.18 0.23 -11.64
C PHE A 122 2.25 1.72 -11.30
N HIS A 123 3.01 2.05 -10.27
CA HIS A 123 3.76 3.30 -10.19
C HIS A 123 5.11 3.09 -10.86
N LEU A 124 5.78 4.18 -11.25
CA LEU A 124 7.16 4.07 -11.73
C LEU A 124 8.11 4.81 -10.79
N ILE A 125 9.03 4.09 -10.17
CA ILE A 125 10.18 4.69 -9.48
C ILE A 125 11.07 5.33 -10.55
N THR A 126 11.24 6.65 -10.45
CA THR A 126 12.02 7.45 -11.39
C THR A 126 13.29 7.90 -10.69
N THR A 127 14.44 7.40 -11.18
CA THR A 127 15.76 7.65 -10.58
C THR A 127 16.52 8.77 -11.29
N GLU A 128 16.06 9.13 -12.47
CA GLU A 128 16.54 10.27 -13.26
C GLU A 128 15.44 10.73 -14.23
N LEU A 129 15.37 12.03 -14.49
CA LEU A 129 14.46 12.59 -15.47
C LEU A 129 15.13 13.82 -16.11
N GLU A 130 15.72 13.63 -17.26
CA GLU A 130 16.25 14.70 -18.09
C GLU A 130 15.13 15.37 -18.89
N ASP A 131 15.36 16.58 -19.38
CA ASP A 131 14.36 17.30 -20.20
C ASP A 131 13.93 16.50 -21.43
N SER A 132 14.83 15.71 -22.01
CA SER A 132 14.55 14.82 -23.14
C SER A 132 13.65 13.63 -22.79
N GLN A 133 13.51 13.28 -21.51
CA GLN A 133 12.70 12.16 -21.04
C GLN A 133 11.29 12.57 -20.58
N VAL A 134 10.97 13.86 -20.57
CA VAL A 134 9.64 14.36 -20.18
C VAL A 134 8.55 13.76 -21.06
N GLU A 135 8.79 13.61 -22.37
CA GLU A 135 7.84 13.00 -23.28
C GLU A 135 7.61 11.51 -23.00
N GLU A 136 8.60 10.81 -22.48
CA GLU A 136 8.42 9.41 -22.04
C GLU A 136 7.52 9.30 -20.80
N LEU A 137 7.58 10.30 -19.89
CA LEU A 137 6.66 10.37 -18.76
C LEU A 137 5.21 10.51 -19.25
N HIS A 138 4.97 11.36 -20.24
CA HIS A 138 3.66 11.51 -20.86
C HIS A 138 3.20 10.22 -21.57
N THR A 139 4.11 9.53 -22.28
CA THR A 139 3.85 8.23 -22.91
C THR A 139 3.45 7.19 -21.85
N ALA A 140 4.16 7.13 -20.73
CA ALA A 140 3.81 6.23 -19.61
C ALA A 140 2.39 6.51 -19.07
N MET A 141 2.00 7.79 -18.97
CA MET A 141 0.64 8.17 -18.57
C MET A 141 -0.42 7.70 -19.58
N ASP A 142 -0.15 7.78 -20.85
CA ASP A 142 -1.07 7.30 -21.91
C ASP A 142 -1.20 5.77 -21.88
N GLU A 143 -0.18 5.05 -21.42
CA GLU A 143 -0.22 3.61 -21.17
C GLU A 143 -0.91 3.22 -19.85
N GLY A 144 -1.31 4.20 -19.04
CA GLY A 144 -2.05 4.00 -17.79
C GLY A 144 -1.17 3.94 -16.53
N VAL A 145 0.10 4.33 -16.63
CA VAL A 145 0.99 4.56 -15.49
C VAL A 145 0.99 6.05 -15.18
N THR A 146 0.04 6.50 -14.36
CA THR A 146 -0.27 7.92 -14.12
C THR A 146 0.33 8.49 -12.82
N SER A 147 1.21 7.73 -12.17
CA SER A 147 1.87 8.13 -10.93
C SER A 147 3.32 7.65 -10.90
N PHE A 148 4.19 8.52 -10.39
CA PHE A 148 5.64 8.32 -10.39
C PHE A 148 6.18 8.48 -8.99
N LYS A 149 7.14 7.63 -8.58
CA LYS A 149 7.74 7.65 -7.26
C LYS A 149 9.14 8.25 -7.32
N MET A 150 9.40 9.20 -6.43
CA MET A 150 10.72 9.78 -6.25
C MET A 150 11.18 9.73 -4.80
N PHE A 151 12.49 9.75 -4.59
CA PHE A 151 13.11 9.58 -3.30
C PHE A 151 14.01 10.77 -2.95
N MET A 152 13.83 11.30 -1.74
CA MET A 152 14.78 12.22 -1.11
C MET A 152 15.80 11.48 -0.22
N ALA A 153 15.75 10.17 -0.20
CA ALA A 153 16.62 9.27 0.56
C ALA A 153 17.37 8.30 -0.36
N TYR A 154 18.23 7.48 0.20
CA TYR A 154 19.08 6.50 -0.49
C TYR A 154 20.08 7.12 -1.49
N PRO A 155 21.02 7.98 -1.01
CA PRO A 155 22.06 8.58 -1.86
C PRO A 155 22.82 7.52 -2.65
N GLY A 156 22.99 7.77 -3.95
CA GLY A 156 23.69 6.85 -4.86
C GLY A 156 22.84 5.69 -5.41
N VAL A 157 21.61 5.50 -4.88
CA VAL A 157 20.66 4.46 -5.34
C VAL A 157 19.43 5.09 -5.96
N PHE A 158 18.55 5.70 -5.14
CA PHE A 158 17.27 6.23 -5.57
C PHE A 158 17.13 7.75 -5.41
N LEU A 159 17.98 8.39 -4.56
CA LEU A 159 17.88 9.82 -4.30
C LEU A 159 18.03 10.63 -5.58
N VAL A 160 17.06 11.50 -5.83
CA VAL A 160 17.07 12.54 -6.88
C VAL A 160 17.16 13.92 -6.25
N ASP A 161 17.64 14.91 -7.02
CA ASP A 161 17.72 16.29 -6.57
C ASP A 161 16.38 17.04 -6.71
N ASP A 162 16.30 18.20 -6.07
CA ASP A 162 15.10 19.03 -6.05
C ASP A 162 14.71 19.51 -7.46
N ALA A 163 15.67 19.71 -8.37
CA ALA A 163 15.40 20.12 -9.75
C ALA A 163 14.69 19.01 -10.53
N THR A 164 15.12 17.75 -10.35
CA THR A 164 14.48 16.57 -10.94
C THR A 164 13.07 16.38 -10.38
N ILE A 165 12.88 16.56 -9.06
CA ILE A 165 11.55 16.49 -8.43
C ILE A 165 10.63 17.57 -9.00
N PHE A 166 11.10 18.82 -9.09
CA PHE A 166 10.32 19.93 -9.64
C PHE A 166 9.91 19.66 -11.09
N ARG A 167 10.85 19.20 -11.93
CA ARG A 167 10.59 18.86 -13.34
C ARG A 167 9.52 17.78 -13.45
N ALA A 168 9.62 16.73 -12.65
CA ALA A 168 8.65 15.65 -12.67
C ALA A 168 7.26 16.10 -12.19
N MET A 169 7.20 16.90 -11.13
CA MET A 169 5.94 17.45 -10.61
C MET A 169 5.27 18.35 -11.64
N SER A 170 6.02 19.25 -12.29
CA SER A 170 5.48 20.11 -13.35
C SER A 170 4.96 19.28 -14.52
N ALA A 171 5.77 18.39 -15.07
CA ALA A 171 5.41 17.59 -16.23
C ALA A 171 4.22 16.63 -15.97
N ALA A 172 4.20 15.95 -14.84
CA ALA A 172 3.09 15.07 -14.49
C ALA A 172 1.82 15.87 -14.15
N GLY A 173 1.97 16.98 -13.40
CA GLY A 173 0.86 17.83 -12.96
C GLY A 173 0.07 18.45 -14.10
N GLU A 174 0.74 18.89 -15.18
CA GLU A 174 0.11 19.40 -16.39
C GLU A 174 -0.93 18.45 -17.01
N ARG A 175 -0.76 17.16 -16.83
CA ARG A 175 -1.65 16.11 -17.34
C ARG A 175 -2.45 15.39 -16.25
N GLY A 176 -2.46 15.92 -15.00
CA GLY A 176 -3.16 15.34 -13.87
C GLY A 176 -2.52 14.08 -13.30
N GLY A 177 -1.25 13.84 -13.58
CA GLY A 177 -0.45 12.79 -12.96
C GLY A 177 -0.08 13.14 -11.52
N LEU A 178 0.41 12.15 -10.76
CA LEU A 178 0.68 12.29 -9.34
C LEU A 178 2.12 11.85 -9.01
N ILE A 179 2.86 12.72 -8.32
CA ILE A 179 4.18 12.37 -7.79
C ILE A 179 4.06 11.86 -6.37
N CYS A 180 4.51 10.62 -6.17
CA CYS A 180 4.61 9.94 -4.88
C CYS A 180 6.01 10.17 -4.30
N MET A 181 6.11 10.69 -3.07
CA MET A 181 7.38 11.08 -2.48
C MET A 181 7.75 10.20 -1.28
N HIS A 182 8.91 9.52 -1.35
CA HIS A 182 9.62 9.07 -0.17
C HIS A 182 10.38 10.26 0.40
N ALA A 183 9.87 10.85 1.46
CA ALA A 183 10.26 12.16 1.95
C ALA A 183 11.04 12.08 3.27
N GLU A 184 12.28 11.66 3.22
CA GLU A 184 13.24 11.74 4.33
C GLU A 184 14.50 12.50 3.89
N ASN A 185 15.12 13.29 4.78
CA ASN A 185 16.40 13.95 4.49
C ASN A 185 17.55 12.94 4.45
N GLY A 186 17.68 12.22 3.35
CA GLY A 186 18.64 11.11 3.20
C GLY A 186 20.10 11.54 3.30
N ILE A 187 20.43 12.78 2.95
CA ILE A 187 21.80 13.30 3.03
C ILE A 187 22.21 13.45 4.49
N VAL A 188 21.37 14.08 5.32
CA VAL A 188 21.64 14.26 6.77
C VAL A 188 21.59 12.93 7.49
N ILE A 189 20.61 12.07 7.19
CA ILE A 189 20.52 10.70 7.73
C ILE A 189 21.81 9.93 7.48
N ASN A 190 22.41 10.05 6.29
CA ASN A 190 23.66 9.37 5.95
C ASN A 190 24.83 9.82 6.85
N GLU A 191 24.91 11.12 7.19
CA GLU A 191 25.92 11.61 8.15
C GLU A 191 25.66 11.10 9.58
N ILE A 192 24.39 11.05 10.01
CA ILE A 192 24.02 10.48 11.33
C ILE A 192 24.42 9.00 11.39
N ILE A 193 24.18 8.22 10.32
CA ILE A 193 24.58 6.82 10.19
C ILE A 193 26.10 6.67 10.34
N LYS A 194 26.90 7.48 9.63
CA LYS A 194 28.36 7.45 9.73
C LYS A 194 28.83 7.70 11.16
N HIS A 195 28.22 8.66 11.85
CA HIS A 195 28.53 8.95 13.25
C HIS A 195 28.17 7.78 14.19
N ALA A 196 27.06 7.09 13.94
CA ALA A 196 26.65 5.92 14.73
C ALA A 196 27.64 4.76 14.54
N LEU A 197 27.98 4.44 13.29
CA LEU A 197 28.96 3.38 12.98
C LEU A 197 30.34 3.67 13.56
N ALA A 198 30.81 4.93 13.53
CA ALA A 198 32.07 5.33 14.13
C ALA A 198 32.12 5.11 15.65
N LYS A 199 30.94 5.05 16.32
CA LYS A 199 30.76 4.72 17.74
C LYS A 199 30.58 3.23 18.00
N GLY A 200 30.64 2.37 16.97
CA GLY A 200 30.41 0.92 17.08
C GLY A 200 28.93 0.54 17.22
N HIS A 201 28.01 1.41 16.86
CA HIS A 201 26.57 1.15 16.90
C HIS A 201 26.15 0.39 15.63
N THR A 202 26.02 -0.93 15.72
CA THR A 202 25.74 -1.81 14.57
C THR A 202 24.43 -2.61 14.66
N ALA A 203 23.78 -2.61 15.83
CA ALA A 203 22.56 -3.39 16.05
C ALA A 203 21.34 -2.85 15.24
N PRO A 204 20.34 -3.69 14.94
CA PRO A 204 19.17 -3.31 14.11
C PRO A 204 18.45 -2.03 14.57
N LYS A 205 18.32 -1.79 15.88
CA LYS A 205 17.64 -0.61 16.41
C LYS A 205 18.27 0.72 15.98
N TYR A 206 19.57 0.72 15.66
CA TYR A 206 20.23 1.94 15.18
C TYR A 206 19.75 2.37 13.79
N HIS A 207 19.09 1.49 13.06
CA HIS A 207 18.37 1.87 11.84
C HIS A 207 17.32 2.95 12.15
N ALA A 208 16.52 2.77 13.21
CA ALA A 208 15.53 3.75 13.63
C ALA A 208 16.17 4.98 14.32
N LEU A 209 17.12 4.75 15.23
CA LEU A 209 17.77 5.84 15.99
C LEU A 209 18.59 6.80 15.12
N THR A 210 18.97 6.40 13.91
CA THR A 210 19.69 7.25 12.94
C THR A 210 18.75 7.99 11.96
N ARG A 211 17.44 7.78 12.08
CA ARG A 211 16.39 8.40 11.25
C ARG A 211 15.38 9.15 12.11
N PRO A 212 15.75 10.31 12.70
CA PRO A 212 14.84 11.05 13.58
C PRO A 212 13.59 11.53 12.81
N THR A 213 12.46 11.69 13.53
CA THR A 213 11.19 12.13 12.95
C THR A 213 11.29 13.47 12.23
N VAL A 214 12.16 14.37 12.73
CA VAL A 214 12.40 15.67 12.09
C VAL A 214 13.03 15.55 10.70
N ALA A 215 13.75 14.46 10.40
CA ALA A 215 14.30 14.25 9.06
C ALA A 215 13.21 13.86 8.04
N GLU A 216 12.17 13.16 8.48
CA GLU A 216 10.97 12.89 7.67
C GLU A 216 10.12 14.15 7.54
N ALA A 217 9.89 14.89 8.63
CA ALA A 217 9.11 16.13 8.61
C ALA A 217 9.74 17.21 7.69
N GLU A 218 11.07 17.34 7.69
CA GLU A 218 11.78 18.25 6.77
C GLU A 218 11.61 17.80 5.32
N GLY A 219 11.78 16.50 5.04
CA GLY A 219 11.58 15.96 3.69
C GLY A 219 10.16 16.18 3.18
N VAL A 220 9.15 15.94 4.03
CA VAL A 220 7.73 16.18 3.69
C VAL A 220 7.46 17.67 3.43
N HIS A 221 7.96 18.56 4.30
CA HIS A 221 7.84 20.00 4.10
C HIS A 221 8.44 20.45 2.76
N ARG A 222 9.65 19.98 2.45
CA ARG A 222 10.36 20.31 1.20
C ARG A 222 9.64 19.76 -0.03
N ALA A 223 9.13 18.51 0.02
CA ALA A 223 8.35 17.95 -1.06
C ALA A 223 7.08 18.76 -1.36
N ILE A 224 6.37 19.18 -0.30
CA ILE A 224 5.17 20.02 -0.42
C ILE A 224 5.53 21.42 -0.98
N ALA A 225 6.62 22.02 -0.53
CA ALA A 225 7.06 23.33 -1.03
C ALA A 225 7.43 23.27 -2.53
N ILE A 226 8.07 22.19 -2.99
CA ILE A 226 8.36 21.98 -4.41
C ILE A 226 7.06 21.79 -5.20
N ALA A 227 6.11 21.00 -4.67
CA ALA A 227 4.81 20.78 -5.30
C ALA A 227 4.00 22.09 -5.44
N GLU A 228 4.02 22.95 -4.41
CA GLU A 228 3.38 24.27 -4.46
C GLU A 228 4.00 25.16 -5.55
N MET A 229 5.34 25.15 -5.71
CA MET A 229 6.02 25.88 -6.79
C MET A 229 5.74 25.29 -8.17
N ALA A 230 5.51 23.98 -8.26
CA ALA A 230 5.19 23.29 -9.51
C ALA A 230 3.68 23.32 -9.84
N GLU A 231 2.84 23.91 -8.99
CA GLU A 231 1.38 23.93 -9.10
C GLU A 231 0.79 22.53 -9.29
N SER A 232 1.37 21.52 -8.62
CA SER A 232 1.08 20.10 -8.79
C SER A 232 0.64 19.47 -7.46
N PRO A 233 -0.29 18.47 -7.47
CA PRO A 233 -0.54 17.67 -6.29
C PRO A 233 0.67 16.82 -5.92
N VAL A 234 0.80 16.50 -4.63
CA VAL A 234 1.83 15.61 -4.12
C VAL A 234 1.24 14.54 -3.21
N TYR A 235 1.77 13.33 -3.26
CA TYR A 235 1.39 12.21 -2.43
C TYR A 235 2.59 11.71 -1.61
N ILE A 236 2.49 11.87 -0.28
CA ILE A 236 3.52 11.41 0.64
C ILE A 236 3.23 9.94 0.96
N VAL A 237 4.13 9.05 0.57
CA VAL A 237 3.99 7.61 0.83
C VAL A 237 4.42 7.24 2.25
N HIS A 238 3.87 6.14 2.80
CA HIS A 238 4.27 5.49 4.07
C HIS A 238 4.62 6.46 5.22
N LEU A 239 3.87 7.56 5.38
CA LEU A 239 4.09 8.56 6.43
C LEU A 239 4.03 7.90 7.82
N SER A 240 5.08 8.10 8.65
CA SER A 240 5.31 7.29 9.83
C SER A 240 5.18 8.03 11.17
N CYS A 241 5.12 9.36 11.20
CA CYS A 241 5.18 10.13 12.44
C CYS A 241 4.32 11.38 12.47
N ALA A 242 4.03 11.86 13.68
CA ALA A 242 3.23 13.05 13.94
C ALA A 242 3.85 14.33 13.36
N ASP A 243 5.18 14.45 13.42
CA ASP A 243 5.90 15.63 12.90
C ASP A 243 5.69 15.77 11.39
N ALA A 244 5.78 14.67 10.65
CA ALA A 244 5.53 14.64 9.20
C ALA A 244 4.04 14.87 8.87
N LEU A 245 3.12 14.24 9.63
CA LEU A 245 1.69 14.44 9.48
C LEU A 245 1.30 15.91 9.64
N ASN A 246 1.94 16.60 10.59
CA ASN A 246 1.67 18.02 10.82
C ASN A 246 2.04 18.89 9.60
N GLN A 247 3.06 18.53 8.82
CA GLN A 247 3.41 19.23 7.57
C GLN A 247 2.29 19.07 6.51
N VAL A 248 1.76 17.85 6.37
CA VAL A 248 0.64 17.58 5.45
C VAL A 248 -0.61 18.37 5.89
N ARG A 249 -0.98 18.31 7.18
CA ARG A 249 -2.11 19.05 7.73
C ARG A 249 -2.02 20.55 7.46
N GLN A 250 -0.89 21.17 7.78
CA GLN A 250 -0.67 22.60 7.54
C GLN A 250 -0.76 22.98 6.05
N ALA A 251 -0.30 22.13 5.15
CA ALA A 251 -0.43 22.34 3.73
C ALA A 251 -1.90 22.29 3.27
N ARG A 252 -2.64 21.26 3.71
CA ARG A 252 -4.07 21.10 3.40
C ARG A 252 -4.91 22.26 3.96
N ASP A 253 -4.62 22.71 5.18
CA ASP A 253 -5.28 23.89 5.79
C ASP A 253 -5.08 25.18 4.95
N ARG A 254 -4.01 25.26 4.15
CA ARG A 254 -3.76 26.34 3.19
C ARG A 254 -4.37 26.07 1.81
N GLY A 255 -5.04 24.93 1.60
CA GLY A 255 -5.62 24.53 0.33
C GLY A 255 -4.64 23.91 -0.67
N ILE A 256 -3.43 23.52 -0.23
CA ILE A 256 -2.47 22.82 -1.08
C ILE A 256 -2.89 21.36 -1.22
N PRO A 257 -2.93 20.80 -2.44
CA PRO A 257 -3.32 19.40 -2.68
C PRO A 257 -2.19 18.43 -2.27
N ALA A 258 -1.94 18.35 -0.96
CA ALA A 258 -1.01 17.41 -0.36
C ALA A 258 -1.80 16.24 0.23
N PHE A 259 -1.50 15.04 -0.23
CA PHE A 259 -2.11 13.79 0.19
C PHE A 259 -1.07 12.87 0.83
N ALA A 260 -1.52 11.94 1.67
CA ALA A 260 -0.60 11.01 2.31
C ALA A 260 -1.26 9.66 2.62
N GLU A 261 -0.42 8.64 2.68
CA GLU A 261 -0.76 7.33 3.22
C GLU A 261 0.07 7.03 4.47
N THR A 262 -0.45 6.11 5.28
CA THR A 262 0.32 5.44 6.32
C THR A 262 0.17 3.93 6.17
N CYS A 263 0.92 3.16 6.97
CA CYS A 263 0.92 1.71 6.89
C CYS A 263 0.61 1.09 8.27
N PRO A 264 0.08 -0.15 8.31
CA PRO A 264 -0.23 -0.83 9.57
C PRO A 264 0.94 -0.89 10.55
N GLN A 265 2.18 -1.04 10.07
CA GLN A 265 3.36 -1.10 10.93
C GLN A 265 3.50 0.14 11.82
N TYR A 266 3.18 1.32 11.34
CA TYR A 266 3.25 2.57 12.14
C TYR A 266 2.06 2.73 13.10
N LEU A 267 0.98 1.99 12.89
CA LEU A 267 -0.23 2.03 13.73
C LEU A 267 -0.20 0.99 14.86
N PHE A 268 0.56 -0.09 14.71
CA PHE A 268 0.52 -1.24 15.61
C PHE A 268 1.86 -1.64 16.21
N LEU A 269 2.97 -1.22 15.61
CA LEU A 269 4.34 -1.50 16.05
C LEU A 269 5.03 -0.19 16.47
N SER A 270 6.11 -0.29 17.24
CA SER A 270 6.84 0.86 17.75
C SER A 270 8.35 0.63 17.79
N LEU A 271 9.09 1.65 18.19
CA LEU A 271 10.54 1.56 18.41
C LEU A 271 10.90 0.43 19.40
N ASP A 272 10.01 0.10 20.33
CA ASP A 272 10.23 -0.94 21.34
C ASP A 272 10.36 -2.34 20.71
N ASP A 273 9.77 -2.58 19.55
CA ASP A 273 9.83 -3.87 18.85
C ASP A 273 11.24 -4.22 18.35
N TYR A 274 12.12 -3.22 18.17
CA TYR A 274 13.53 -3.46 17.85
C TYR A 274 14.32 -4.10 18.99
N ASP A 275 13.82 -4.06 20.23
CA ASP A 275 14.48 -4.61 21.41
C ASP A 275 14.24 -6.12 21.60
N GLU A 276 13.63 -6.81 20.62
CA GLU A 276 13.58 -8.26 20.62
C GLU A 276 14.99 -8.87 20.79
N PRO A 277 15.14 -9.95 21.60
CA PRO A 277 16.45 -10.53 21.90
C PRO A 277 17.25 -10.95 20.67
N GLY A 278 18.56 -10.75 20.74
CA GLY A 278 19.50 -11.14 19.68
C GLY A 278 19.38 -10.28 18.43
N PHE A 279 19.29 -10.92 17.26
CA PHE A 279 19.16 -10.24 15.97
C PHE A 279 17.69 -10.08 15.52
N ASN A 280 16.73 -10.46 16.36
CA ASN A 280 15.30 -10.49 15.98
C ASN A 280 14.73 -9.10 15.65
N GLY A 281 15.26 -8.03 16.21
CA GLY A 281 14.89 -6.66 15.83
C GLY A 281 15.07 -6.35 14.33
N ALA A 282 15.84 -7.15 13.59
CA ALA A 282 15.99 -7.02 12.14
C ALA A 282 14.69 -7.22 11.35
N LYS A 283 13.70 -7.96 11.91
CA LYS A 283 12.36 -8.11 11.33
C LYS A 283 11.69 -6.77 11.04
N TYR A 284 11.99 -5.77 11.88
CA TYR A 284 11.36 -4.46 11.89
C TYR A 284 12.18 -3.38 11.15
N VAL A 285 13.30 -3.76 10.55
CA VAL A 285 14.10 -2.84 9.72
C VAL A 285 13.38 -2.59 8.41
N MET A 286 12.78 -1.41 8.32
CA MET A 286 12.06 -0.85 7.18
C MET A 286 12.24 0.66 7.14
N THR A 287 11.97 1.34 6.04
CA THR A 287 12.20 2.77 5.88
C THR A 287 10.99 3.48 5.28
N PRO A 288 10.38 4.48 5.97
CA PRO A 288 10.75 5.00 7.29
C PRO A 288 10.70 3.95 8.41
N PRO A 289 11.52 4.13 9.48
CA PRO A 289 11.55 3.17 10.57
C PRO A 289 10.33 3.26 11.49
N LEU A 290 10.15 2.26 12.34
CA LEU A 290 9.18 2.35 13.43
C LEU A 290 9.53 3.50 14.37
N ARG A 291 8.50 4.17 14.88
CA ARG A 291 8.60 5.36 15.72
C ARG A 291 8.20 5.06 17.17
N GLU A 292 8.43 6.02 18.07
CA GLU A 292 7.92 5.97 19.42
C GLU A 292 6.40 5.79 19.40
N LYS A 293 5.88 5.00 20.33
CA LYS A 293 4.46 4.62 20.43
C LYS A 293 3.49 5.80 20.48
N SER A 294 3.95 6.96 20.97
CA SER A 294 3.16 8.20 21.02
C SER A 294 2.67 8.67 19.63
N ASN A 295 3.39 8.34 18.56
CA ASN A 295 2.99 8.69 17.19
C ASN A 295 1.71 7.99 16.73
N GLN A 296 1.41 6.79 17.25
CA GLN A 296 0.25 5.99 16.83
C GLN A 296 -1.07 6.74 17.02
N ALA A 297 -1.25 7.42 18.14
CA ALA A 297 -2.48 8.16 18.46
C ALA A 297 -2.71 9.31 17.45
N GLU A 298 -1.65 10.03 17.05
CA GLU A 298 -1.73 11.12 16.08
C GLU A 298 -2.02 10.59 14.67
N LEU A 299 -1.41 9.46 14.27
CA LEU A 299 -1.70 8.84 12.97
C LEU A 299 -3.16 8.36 12.90
N TRP A 300 -3.69 7.70 13.94
CA TRP A 300 -5.11 7.32 14.01
C TRP A 300 -6.04 8.53 13.94
N LYS A 301 -5.67 9.64 14.60
CA LYS A 301 -6.40 10.90 14.51
C LYS A 301 -6.35 11.45 13.08
N GLY A 302 -5.20 11.43 12.43
CA GLY A 302 -5.06 11.84 11.03
C GLY A 302 -5.92 11.02 10.08
N LEU A 303 -6.00 9.70 10.27
CA LEU A 303 -6.89 8.82 9.51
C LEU A 303 -8.38 9.16 9.73
N LYS A 304 -8.76 9.47 10.96
CA LYS A 304 -10.14 9.86 11.31
C LYS A 304 -10.55 11.19 10.70
N MET A 305 -9.63 12.17 10.68
CA MET A 305 -9.87 13.56 10.28
C MET A 305 -9.59 13.82 8.80
N ASP A 306 -9.25 12.82 8.02
CA ASP A 306 -8.88 12.91 6.60
C ASP A 306 -7.57 13.67 6.33
N ASP A 307 -6.68 13.77 7.31
CA ASP A 307 -5.31 14.26 7.09
C ASP A 307 -4.45 13.18 6.42
N LEU A 308 -4.82 11.90 6.59
CA LEU A 308 -4.29 10.72 5.89
C LEU A 308 -5.43 10.05 5.13
N GLN A 309 -5.26 9.86 3.83
CA GLN A 309 -6.35 9.38 2.95
C GLN A 309 -6.34 7.88 2.73
N VAL A 310 -5.19 7.23 2.79
CA VAL A 310 -5.02 5.82 2.40
C VAL A 310 -4.23 5.06 3.47
N ILE A 311 -4.57 3.79 3.65
CA ILE A 311 -3.73 2.83 4.35
C ILE A 311 -3.24 1.80 3.36
N SER A 312 -1.94 1.85 3.05
CA SER A 312 -1.21 0.91 2.20
C SER A 312 -0.39 -0.06 3.06
N THR A 313 0.49 -0.88 2.46
CA THR A 313 1.34 -1.79 3.25
C THR A 313 2.83 -1.48 3.20
N ASP A 314 3.32 -0.95 2.10
CA ASP A 314 4.74 -0.94 1.79
C ASP A 314 5.33 -2.36 1.86
N HIS A 315 4.56 -3.34 1.35
CA HIS A 315 4.93 -4.74 1.39
C HIS A 315 6.19 -5.02 0.58
N CYS A 316 7.28 -5.26 1.29
CA CYS A 316 8.59 -5.54 0.73
C CYS A 316 9.29 -6.57 1.63
N PRO A 317 8.90 -7.86 1.59
CA PRO A 317 9.38 -8.86 2.52
C PRO A 317 10.79 -9.35 2.17
N PHE A 318 11.59 -9.55 3.20
CA PHE A 318 12.88 -10.22 3.15
C PHE A 318 12.95 -11.23 4.28
N CYS A 319 13.23 -12.50 3.97
CA CYS A 319 13.36 -13.54 4.98
C CYS A 319 14.42 -13.18 6.03
N MET A 320 14.15 -13.54 7.30
CA MET A 320 15.16 -13.39 8.36
C MET A 320 16.40 -14.18 7.99
N LYS A 321 16.20 -15.45 7.61
CA LYS A 321 17.25 -16.34 7.20
C LYS A 321 17.77 -15.95 5.82
N GLU A 322 19.09 -15.87 5.67
CA GLU A 322 19.79 -15.57 4.41
C GLU A 322 19.69 -14.10 3.96
N GLN A 323 18.56 -13.41 4.11
CA GLN A 323 18.39 -12.05 3.60
C GLN A 323 18.64 -10.99 4.68
N LYS A 324 17.83 -10.92 5.76
CA LYS A 324 18.08 -9.95 6.85
C LYS A 324 19.45 -10.18 7.52
N GLU A 325 19.91 -11.43 7.56
CA GLU A 325 21.23 -11.81 8.11
C GLU A 325 22.42 -11.17 7.39
N LEU A 326 22.27 -10.66 6.17
CA LEU A 326 23.29 -9.88 5.47
C LEU A 326 23.78 -8.68 6.31
N GLY A 327 22.94 -8.15 7.18
CA GLY A 327 23.25 -7.02 8.06
C GLY A 327 23.49 -7.40 9.52
N ARG A 328 23.85 -8.66 9.83
CA ARG A 328 24.03 -9.11 11.22
C ARG A 328 25.03 -8.29 12.02
N ASP A 329 26.11 -7.84 11.39
CA ASP A 329 27.19 -7.06 12.02
C ASP A 329 27.13 -5.55 11.68
N ASP A 330 26.17 -5.15 10.82
CA ASP A 330 26.05 -3.78 10.33
C ASP A 330 24.61 -3.53 9.88
N PHE A 331 23.85 -2.79 10.70
CA PHE A 331 22.43 -2.51 10.43
C PHE A 331 22.16 -1.87 9.06
N THR A 332 23.15 -1.20 8.47
CA THR A 332 23.02 -0.56 7.14
C THR A 332 22.93 -1.55 6.00
N LYS A 333 23.33 -2.81 6.26
CA LYS A 333 23.27 -3.91 5.30
C LYS A 333 22.04 -4.81 5.47
N ILE A 334 21.18 -4.53 6.46
CA ILE A 334 19.90 -5.23 6.59
C ILE A 334 18.99 -4.74 5.46
N PRO A 335 18.51 -5.60 4.54
CA PRO A 335 17.54 -5.19 3.54
C PRO A 335 16.30 -4.59 4.21
N ASN A 336 15.94 -3.36 3.80
CA ASN A 336 14.84 -2.61 4.42
C ASN A 336 13.52 -3.04 3.81
N GLY A 337 12.58 -3.45 4.64
CA GLY A 337 11.23 -3.84 4.25
C GLY A 337 10.65 -4.93 5.14
N ALA A 338 9.34 -5.07 5.13
CA ALA A 338 8.61 -6.03 5.96
C ALA A 338 7.38 -6.59 5.23
N PRO A 339 6.91 -7.80 5.62
CA PRO A 339 5.66 -8.35 5.12
C PRO A 339 4.45 -7.63 5.73
N GLY A 340 3.37 -7.46 4.95
CA GLY A 340 2.16 -6.78 5.45
C GLY A 340 0.91 -6.96 4.61
N VAL A 341 1.02 -7.32 3.32
CA VAL A 341 -0.08 -7.27 2.35
C VAL A 341 -1.30 -8.12 2.75
N GLU A 342 -1.08 -9.27 3.37
CA GLU A 342 -2.14 -10.17 3.84
C GLU A 342 -2.83 -9.64 5.12
N ASN A 343 -2.10 -8.90 5.97
CA ASN A 343 -2.58 -8.53 7.29
C ASN A 343 -3.34 -7.19 7.32
N ARG A 344 -3.22 -6.35 6.27
CA ARG A 344 -3.69 -4.96 6.23
C ARG A 344 -5.17 -4.81 6.60
N VAL A 345 -6.07 -5.42 5.83
CA VAL A 345 -7.51 -5.20 5.99
C VAL A 345 -8.01 -5.71 7.36
N PRO A 346 -7.68 -6.95 7.81
CA PRO A 346 -8.10 -7.42 9.13
C PRO A 346 -7.50 -6.61 10.30
N LEU A 347 -6.25 -6.16 10.21
CA LEU A 347 -5.62 -5.32 11.22
C LEU A 347 -6.34 -3.98 11.36
N ILE A 348 -6.65 -3.32 10.24
CA ILE A 348 -7.32 -2.02 10.26
C ILE A 348 -8.76 -2.15 10.70
N TYR A 349 -9.47 -3.23 10.35
CA TYR A 349 -10.78 -3.50 10.92
C TYR A 349 -10.71 -3.62 12.45
N ASN A 350 -9.81 -4.45 12.97
CA ASN A 350 -9.68 -4.64 14.41
C ASN A 350 -9.26 -3.33 15.13
N GLY A 351 -8.14 -2.72 14.73
CA GLY A 351 -7.62 -1.54 15.42
C GLY A 351 -8.39 -0.25 15.15
N GLY A 352 -9.13 -0.19 14.04
CA GLY A 352 -9.91 0.98 13.65
C GLY A 352 -11.37 0.87 14.10
N VAL A 353 -12.08 -0.16 13.63
CA VAL A 353 -13.52 -0.29 13.83
C VAL A 353 -13.84 -0.91 15.20
N VAL A 354 -13.24 -2.05 15.54
CA VAL A 354 -13.52 -2.75 16.81
C VAL A 354 -13.10 -1.89 18.00
N GLU A 355 -12.00 -1.15 17.89
CA GLU A 355 -11.53 -0.22 18.93
C GLU A 355 -12.18 1.18 18.83
N ASN A 356 -13.22 1.38 17.99
CA ASN A 356 -14.00 2.61 17.85
C ASN A 356 -13.17 3.87 17.47
N ARG A 357 -12.08 3.73 16.74
CA ARG A 357 -11.26 4.86 16.26
C ARG A 357 -11.82 5.47 14.97
N ILE A 358 -12.36 4.62 14.09
CA ILE A 358 -12.98 5.03 12.82
C ILE A 358 -14.32 4.29 12.59
N SER A 359 -15.17 4.81 11.70
CA SER A 359 -16.40 4.16 11.28
C SER A 359 -16.13 3.03 10.26
N LEU A 360 -17.12 2.16 10.02
CA LEU A 360 -17.09 1.16 8.95
C LEU A 360 -16.92 1.81 7.56
N ASN A 361 -17.60 2.92 7.30
CA ASN A 361 -17.46 3.64 6.04
C ASN A 361 -16.04 4.17 5.85
N ARG A 362 -15.44 4.77 6.91
CA ARG A 362 -14.06 5.25 6.86
C ARG A 362 -13.06 4.11 6.68
N PHE A 363 -13.29 2.95 7.30
CA PHE A 363 -12.48 1.76 7.08
C PHE A 363 -12.47 1.34 5.60
N VAL A 364 -13.64 1.28 4.95
CA VAL A 364 -13.75 0.96 3.52
C VAL A 364 -13.09 2.05 2.67
N GLU A 365 -13.28 3.31 3.02
CA GLU A 365 -12.65 4.43 2.32
C GLU A 365 -11.13 4.31 2.35
N LEU A 366 -10.53 4.14 3.53
CA LEU A 366 -9.08 4.07 3.74
C LEU A 366 -8.41 2.85 3.09
N THR A 367 -9.13 1.72 2.98
CA THR A 367 -8.55 0.47 2.49
C THR A 367 -8.87 0.16 1.03
N SER A 368 -9.78 0.92 0.40
CA SER A 368 -10.26 0.66 -0.95
C SER A 368 -10.58 1.95 -1.74
N THR A 369 -11.60 2.70 -1.35
CA THR A 369 -12.19 3.77 -2.18
C THR A 369 -11.24 4.94 -2.40
N ALA A 370 -10.52 5.38 -1.36
CA ALA A 370 -9.59 6.51 -1.48
C ALA A 370 -8.42 6.18 -2.43
N ALA A 371 -7.85 4.98 -2.32
CA ALA A 371 -6.83 4.51 -3.27
C ALA A 371 -7.37 4.45 -4.71
N ALA A 372 -8.62 3.99 -4.90
CA ALA A 372 -9.25 3.97 -6.22
C ALA A 372 -9.41 5.37 -6.83
N LYS A 373 -9.82 6.36 -6.03
CA LYS A 373 -9.95 7.76 -6.47
C LYS A 373 -8.59 8.38 -6.76
N MET A 374 -7.66 8.24 -5.83
CA MET A 374 -6.32 8.82 -5.92
C MET A 374 -5.57 8.35 -7.16
N PHE A 375 -5.73 7.08 -7.52
CA PHE A 375 -4.98 6.44 -8.59
C PHE A 375 -5.81 6.11 -9.84
N GLY A 376 -6.95 6.80 -10.04
CA GLY A 376 -7.71 6.77 -11.29
C GLY A 376 -8.40 5.45 -11.61
N LEU A 377 -8.83 4.69 -10.60
CA LEU A 377 -9.56 3.43 -10.73
C LEU A 377 -11.06 3.55 -10.41
N PHE A 378 -11.47 4.61 -9.70
CA PHE A 378 -12.86 4.85 -9.33
C PHE A 378 -13.67 5.40 -10.53
N PRO A 379 -14.93 5.00 -10.73
CA PRO A 379 -15.77 4.08 -9.94
C PRO A 379 -15.71 2.62 -10.40
N LYS A 380 -14.80 2.27 -11.32
CA LYS A 380 -14.64 0.90 -11.81
C LYS A 380 -14.31 -0.05 -10.66
N LYS A 381 -13.42 0.38 -9.75
CA LYS A 381 -12.99 -0.31 -8.52
C LYS A 381 -13.19 0.58 -7.30
N GLY A 382 -13.09 0.01 -6.10
CA GLY A 382 -13.15 0.76 -4.84
C GLY A 382 -14.56 1.04 -4.34
N THR A 383 -15.59 0.45 -4.93
CA THR A 383 -16.97 0.57 -4.50
C THR A 383 -17.79 -0.66 -4.91
N ILE A 384 -18.98 -0.82 -4.32
CA ILE A 384 -20.00 -1.77 -4.75
C ILE A 384 -21.16 -0.95 -5.34
N ALA A 385 -21.19 -0.84 -6.65
CA ALA A 385 -22.20 -0.09 -7.39
C ALA A 385 -22.53 -0.81 -8.71
N VAL A 386 -23.72 -0.61 -9.23
CA VAL A 386 -24.11 -1.17 -10.54
C VAL A 386 -23.11 -0.72 -11.59
N ALA A 387 -22.60 -1.66 -12.39
CA ALA A 387 -21.56 -1.53 -13.41
C ALA A 387 -20.11 -1.43 -12.89
N SER A 388 -19.85 -1.34 -11.59
CA SER A 388 -18.49 -1.53 -11.07
C SER A 388 -17.99 -2.96 -11.28
N ASP A 389 -16.69 -3.17 -11.26
CA ASP A 389 -16.12 -4.51 -11.19
C ASP A 389 -16.63 -5.21 -9.92
N ALA A 390 -16.96 -6.49 -10.04
CA ALA A 390 -17.42 -7.28 -8.90
C ALA A 390 -16.22 -7.74 -8.05
N ASP A 391 -15.49 -6.78 -7.52
CA ASP A 391 -14.42 -6.95 -6.54
C ASP A 391 -15.03 -6.84 -5.15
N ILE A 392 -15.35 -7.98 -4.54
CA ILE A 392 -16.18 -8.04 -3.33
C ILE A 392 -15.52 -8.98 -2.31
N VAL A 393 -15.53 -8.53 -1.07
CA VAL A 393 -15.10 -9.34 0.08
C VAL A 393 -16.28 -9.61 1.01
N ILE A 394 -16.51 -10.88 1.29
CA ILE A 394 -17.38 -11.33 2.38
C ILE A 394 -16.51 -11.45 3.62
N PHE A 395 -16.78 -10.59 4.60
CA PHE A 395 -15.98 -10.43 5.79
C PHE A 395 -16.78 -10.75 7.05
N ASP A 396 -16.26 -11.67 7.87
CA ASP A 396 -16.86 -12.01 9.17
C ASP A 396 -16.35 -11.03 10.24
N PRO A 397 -17.21 -10.11 10.73
CA PRO A 397 -16.81 -9.10 11.70
C PRO A 397 -16.59 -9.64 13.11
N GLU A 398 -17.16 -10.82 13.44
CA GLU A 398 -17.16 -11.35 14.81
C GLU A 398 -16.11 -12.46 15.03
N LYS A 399 -15.66 -13.09 13.95
CA LYS A 399 -14.71 -14.20 14.04
C LYS A 399 -13.33 -13.70 14.46
N GLU A 400 -12.72 -14.41 15.41
CA GLU A 400 -11.37 -14.13 15.89
C GLU A 400 -10.32 -14.94 15.14
N GLN A 401 -9.13 -14.37 15.00
CA GLN A 401 -7.95 -15.05 14.47
C GLN A 401 -6.69 -14.58 15.19
N THR A 402 -5.65 -15.41 15.12
CA THR A 402 -4.31 -15.08 15.60
C THR A 402 -3.39 -15.00 14.40
N LEU A 403 -2.75 -13.86 14.19
CA LEU A 403 -1.79 -13.68 13.11
C LEU A 403 -0.53 -14.49 13.40
N SER A 404 -0.07 -15.26 12.44
CA SER A 404 1.13 -16.09 12.59
C SER A 404 1.74 -16.42 11.23
N VAL A 405 3.06 -16.55 11.19
CA VAL A 405 3.74 -17.07 9.99
C VAL A 405 3.23 -18.44 9.55
N LYS A 406 2.73 -19.27 10.50
CA LYS A 406 2.19 -20.62 10.20
C LYS A 406 0.89 -20.59 9.41
N SER A 407 0.11 -19.54 9.52
CA SER A 407 -1.15 -19.34 8.80
C SER A 407 -1.05 -18.30 7.69
N SER A 408 0.11 -17.68 7.51
CA SER A 408 0.37 -16.69 6.48
C SER A 408 0.68 -17.33 5.13
N HIS A 409 0.28 -16.66 4.06
CA HIS A 409 0.53 -17.06 2.67
C HIS A 409 1.62 -16.22 1.99
N MET A 410 2.17 -15.23 2.70
CA MET A 410 3.33 -14.44 2.25
C MET A 410 4.59 -15.33 2.24
N ASN A 411 5.43 -15.20 1.23
CA ASN A 411 6.64 -15.99 1.05
C ASN A 411 7.81 -15.48 1.92
N VAL A 412 7.63 -15.54 3.24
CA VAL A 412 8.58 -15.04 4.23
C VAL A 412 8.54 -15.91 5.49
N ASP A 413 9.65 -16.01 6.21
CA ASP A 413 9.84 -16.92 7.35
C ASP A 413 9.45 -16.32 8.73
N TYR A 414 8.78 -15.17 8.74
CA TYR A 414 8.25 -14.52 9.94
C TYR A 414 6.98 -13.72 9.63
N ASN A 415 6.24 -13.36 10.68
CA ASN A 415 5.16 -12.38 10.59
C ASN A 415 5.47 -11.21 11.53
N THR A 416 5.43 -9.97 11.04
CA THR A 416 5.66 -8.76 11.85
C THR A 416 4.66 -8.60 13.00
N TYR A 417 3.51 -9.26 12.90
CA TYR A 417 2.43 -9.21 13.91
C TYR A 417 2.23 -10.57 14.58
N GLU A 418 3.27 -11.39 14.67
CA GLU A 418 3.21 -12.75 15.22
C GLU A 418 2.54 -12.79 16.59
N GLY A 419 1.54 -13.70 16.75
CA GLY A 419 0.80 -13.89 17.98
C GLY A 419 -0.29 -12.86 18.28
N LYS A 420 -0.46 -11.81 17.45
CA LYS A 420 -1.50 -10.80 17.66
C LYS A 420 -2.89 -11.38 17.39
N LYS A 421 -3.74 -11.31 18.42
CA LYS A 421 -5.15 -11.71 18.31
C LYS A 421 -5.97 -10.52 17.80
N ILE A 422 -6.80 -10.77 16.79
CA ILE A 422 -7.65 -9.76 16.17
C ILE A 422 -9.04 -10.33 15.88
N LYS A 423 -10.05 -9.44 15.84
CA LYS A 423 -11.37 -9.73 15.28
C LYS A 423 -11.40 -9.34 13.80
N GLY A 424 -12.17 -10.11 13.05
CA GLY A 424 -12.38 -9.88 11.62
C GLY A 424 -11.61 -10.90 10.77
N VAL A 425 -12.34 -11.63 9.93
CA VAL A 425 -11.79 -12.65 9.05
C VAL A 425 -12.36 -12.50 7.65
N VAL A 426 -11.49 -12.56 6.65
CA VAL A 426 -11.87 -12.65 5.24
C VAL A 426 -12.34 -14.09 4.95
N GLU A 427 -13.58 -14.27 4.52
CA GLU A 427 -14.14 -15.60 4.21
C GLU A 427 -14.16 -15.88 2.71
N ILE A 428 -14.65 -14.92 1.92
CA ILE A 428 -14.71 -15.07 0.45
C ILE A 428 -14.18 -13.78 -0.19
N VAL A 429 -13.35 -13.94 -1.20
CA VAL A 429 -12.89 -12.83 -2.05
C VAL A 429 -13.26 -13.13 -3.49
N LEU A 430 -13.97 -12.18 -4.09
CA LEU A 430 -14.25 -12.18 -5.51
C LEU A 430 -13.42 -11.06 -6.18
N SER A 431 -12.71 -11.41 -7.23
CA SER A 431 -12.06 -10.46 -8.12
C SER A 431 -12.70 -10.57 -9.50
N ARG A 432 -13.31 -9.47 -9.94
CA ARG A 432 -14.12 -9.43 -11.15
C ARG A 432 -15.12 -10.59 -11.22
N GLY A 433 -15.86 -10.81 -10.11
CA GLY A 433 -16.91 -11.84 -9.99
C GLY A 433 -16.41 -13.28 -9.89
N ARG A 434 -15.10 -13.54 -10.01
CA ARG A 434 -14.50 -14.84 -9.84
C ARG A 434 -14.08 -15.02 -8.39
N VAL A 435 -14.41 -16.16 -7.79
CA VAL A 435 -13.95 -16.49 -6.44
C VAL A 435 -12.44 -16.79 -6.48
N VAL A 436 -11.67 -15.98 -5.79
CA VAL A 436 -10.21 -16.12 -5.65
C VAL A 436 -9.86 -16.81 -4.33
N ILE A 437 -10.57 -16.43 -3.25
CA ILE A 437 -10.43 -17.06 -1.93
C ILE A 437 -11.79 -17.52 -1.46
N GLU A 438 -11.84 -18.70 -0.85
CA GLU A 438 -13.02 -19.23 -0.16
C GLU A 438 -12.61 -20.05 1.05
N ASN A 439 -13.04 -19.62 2.24
CA ASN A 439 -12.76 -20.28 3.52
C ASN A 439 -11.27 -20.54 3.76
N GLY A 440 -10.42 -19.58 3.40
CA GLY A 440 -8.98 -19.69 3.54
C GLY A 440 -8.27 -20.49 2.44
N GLU A 441 -8.99 -21.00 1.45
CA GLU A 441 -8.41 -21.72 0.33
C GLU A 441 -8.31 -20.84 -0.93
N TYR A 442 -7.16 -20.87 -1.58
CA TYR A 442 -6.98 -20.21 -2.89
C TYR A 442 -7.68 -21.02 -4.00
N LYS A 443 -8.61 -20.39 -4.71
CA LYS A 443 -9.39 -20.97 -5.81
C LYS A 443 -9.05 -20.37 -7.18
N GLY A 444 -8.24 -19.31 -7.20
CA GLY A 444 -7.79 -18.64 -8.42
C GLY A 444 -6.73 -19.42 -9.19
N LYS A 445 -6.27 -18.85 -10.27
CA LYS A 445 -5.17 -19.36 -11.10
C LYS A 445 -4.14 -18.28 -11.34
N PRO A 446 -2.85 -18.63 -11.54
CA PRO A 446 -1.88 -17.68 -12.06
C PRO A 446 -2.36 -17.04 -13.37
N GLY A 447 -2.26 -15.72 -13.47
CA GLY A 447 -2.71 -14.97 -14.64
C GLY A 447 -4.20 -14.61 -14.66
N ASP A 448 -4.94 -14.88 -13.58
CA ASP A 448 -6.33 -14.41 -13.44
C ASP A 448 -6.42 -12.89 -13.27
N GLY A 449 -5.38 -12.27 -12.72
CA GLY A 449 -5.26 -10.82 -12.59
C GLY A 449 -4.94 -10.14 -13.94
N GLN A 450 -5.39 -8.91 -14.09
CA GLN A 450 -5.20 -8.10 -15.29
C GLN A 450 -4.48 -6.80 -14.95
N PHE A 451 -3.68 -6.30 -15.89
CA PHE A 451 -3.12 -4.96 -15.79
C PHE A 451 -4.23 -3.90 -15.85
N LEU A 452 -4.18 -2.97 -14.92
CA LEU A 452 -5.13 -1.87 -14.82
C LEU A 452 -4.53 -0.61 -15.46
N LYS A 453 -4.98 -0.27 -16.65
CA LYS A 453 -4.73 1.07 -17.20
C LYS A 453 -5.49 2.07 -16.32
N ARG A 454 -4.74 2.90 -15.61
CA ARG A 454 -5.30 3.86 -14.67
C ARG A 454 -5.53 5.21 -15.33
N GLY A 455 -6.57 5.90 -14.91
CA GLY A 455 -6.76 7.32 -15.20
C GLY A 455 -5.88 8.20 -14.29
N THR A 456 -6.06 9.50 -14.40
CA THR A 456 -5.43 10.50 -13.52
C THR A 456 -6.14 10.58 -12.18
N CYS A 457 -5.54 11.26 -11.21
CA CYS A 457 -6.13 11.51 -9.91
C CYS A 457 -7.48 12.22 -10.07
N VAL A 458 -8.52 11.65 -9.49
CA VAL A 458 -9.82 12.33 -9.36
C VAL A 458 -9.73 13.21 -8.11
N SER A 459 -9.94 14.51 -8.26
CA SER A 459 -9.95 15.45 -7.12
C SER A 459 -10.88 14.93 -6.02
N MET A 460 -10.33 14.75 -4.82
CA MET A 460 -11.05 14.35 -3.62
C MET A 460 -11.55 15.57 -2.86
#